data_a1bae64e258c42e53aa7b8117e4d7be7
#
_entry.id   a1bae64e258c42e53aa7b8117e4d7be7
#
_cell.length_a   1.000
_cell.length_b   1.000
_cell.length_c   1.000
_cell.angle_alpha   90.00
_cell.angle_beta   90.00
_cell.angle_gamma   90.00
#
_symmetry.space_group_name_H-M   'P 1'
#
loop_
_entity.id
_entity.type
_entity.pdbx_description
1 polymer ?
#
loop_
_entity_poly.entity_id
_entity_poly.type
_entity_poly.pdbx_seq_one_letter_code
_entity_poly.pdbx_strand_id
1 'polypeptide(L)'
;MKKIGIILIIMLVIVFLSTRTGKIEKKSLSGVSKEQAVLEKNKDKYNKHIRFYNRILNIDKGLLYYFEDAGMDKKFKNIQNEEITADIAIDKNFIDKLKELSESKEKKDELDKKAIAMLPVLEKMLPITDEMRTYYKNKQYLQDNYAKAQDLHTQLLATLDKYNQVTKSYKEVFEKKSDEIKKLMIKDYDKRKQYITYNQFMFIEEGDQIIKEIHKQGLDASDFTAKGNAKKFKKLEEKMDKAFIKFEKSIKNTKQLGKEGYNPGDHSEFIQKANKFRQSVNVFIQRIEKKEKASHSSVSDSFFAQTEEGTPENVLANFNEVIKEHNKLLAKKTKK
;
A
#
# COMPACT_ATOMS: atom_id res chain seq x y z
N MET A 1 22.01 -15.69 2.99
CA MET A 1 21.67 -14.32 3.43
C MET A 1 20.16 -14.22 3.39
N LYS A 2 19.52 -13.90 4.52
CA LYS A 2 18.07 -13.64 4.50
C LYS A 2 17.88 -12.30 3.79
N LYS A 3 17.39 -12.33 2.54
CA LYS A 3 16.86 -11.13 1.90
C LYS A 3 15.80 -10.58 2.85
N ILE A 4 15.93 -9.33 3.28
CA ILE A 4 14.80 -8.65 3.88
C ILE A 4 13.79 -8.54 2.75
N GLY A 5 12.83 -9.44 2.75
CA GLY A 5 11.61 -9.20 2.00
C GLY A 5 10.94 -7.98 2.61
N ILE A 6 11.38 -6.79 2.20
CA ILE A 6 10.61 -5.57 2.42
C ILE A 6 9.41 -5.72 1.49
N ILE A 7 8.45 -6.45 2.01
CA ILE A 7 7.17 -6.68 1.34
C ILE A 7 6.48 -5.34 1.33
N LEU A 8 6.52 -4.67 0.20
CA LEU A 8 5.73 -3.46 -0.05
C LEU A 8 4.26 -3.89 -0.14
N ILE A 9 3.65 -4.16 1.01
CA ILE A 9 2.20 -4.38 1.11
C ILE A 9 1.55 -3.03 0.89
N ILE A 10 1.20 -2.73 -0.35
CA ILE A 10 0.31 -1.61 -0.61
C ILE A 10 -1.09 -2.14 -0.34
N MET A 11 -1.53 -1.87 0.88
CA MET A 11 -2.91 -2.15 1.24
C MET A 11 -3.87 -1.25 0.49
N LEU A 12 -5.04 -1.83 0.22
CA LEU A 12 -6.22 -1.13 -0.18
C LEU A 12 -6.50 0.03 0.80
N VAL A 13 -5.94 1.20 0.50
CA VAL A 13 -6.24 2.41 1.23
C VAL A 13 -7.59 2.90 0.77
N ILE A 14 -8.64 2.34 1.36
CA ILE A 14 -9.98 2.86 1.17
C ILE A 14 -10.06 4.15 1.98
N VAL A 15 -9.79 5.25 1.31
CA VAL A 15 -10.07 6.56 1.89
C VAL A 15 -11.58 6.64 2.08
N PHE A 16 -12.02 6.62 3.33
CA PHE A 16 -13.39 6.97 3.67
C PHE A 16 -13.60 8.45 3.33
N LEU A 17 -13.90 8.72 2.07
CA LEU A 17 -14.32 10.05 1.69
C LEU A 17 -15.75 10.23 2.16
N SER A 18 -15.95 11.30 2.91
CA SER A 18 -17.26 11.71 3.40
C SER A 18 -18.26 11.79 2.26
N THR A 19 -19.26 10.95 2.27
CA THR A 19 -20.42 11.10 1.41
C THR A 19 -21.41 12.15 1.97
N ARG A 20 -20.94 13.21 2.59
CA ARG A 20 -21.64 14.46 2.87
C ARG A 20 -20.86 15.27 3.91
N THR A 21 -20.16 16.31 3.47
CA THR A 21 -19.90 17.50 4.30
C THR A 21 -21.09 18.45 4.27
N GLY A 22 -22.29 17.94 4.46
CA GLY A 22 -23.40 18.76 4.93
C GLY A 22 -23.48 18.51 6.42
N LYS A 23 -23.49 19.55 7.25
CA LYS A 23 -23.98 19.45 8.62
C LYS A 23 -25.23 18.58 8.59
N ILE A 24 -25.10 17.34 9.10
CA ILE A 24 -26.29 16.54 9.39
C ILE A 24 -26.94 17.30 10.55
N GLU A 25 -27.83 18.22 10.19
CA GLU A 25 -28.86 18.63 11.14
C GLU A 25 -29.44 17.32 11.69
N LYS A 26 -29.69 17.30 13.00
CA LYS A 26 -30.30 16.20 13.74
C LYS A 26 -31.72 15.86 13.22
N LYS A 27 -31.87 15.66 11.92
CA LYS A 27 -33.09 15.16 11.30
C LYS A 27 -33.00 13.64 11.19
N SER A 28 -33.73 12.99 12.09
CA SER A 28 -34.15 11.58 12.14
C SER A 28 -33.19 10.54 11.53
N LEU A 29 -32.56 9.79 12.39
CA LEU A 29 -31.77 8.54 12.12
C LEU A 29 -32.60 7.40 11.46
N SER A 30 -33.74 7.65 10.89
CA SER A 30 -34.66 6.65 10.31
C SER A 30 -34.26 6.23 8.88
N GLY A 31 -32.98 5.92 8.63
CA GLY A 31 -32.51 5.46 7.33
C GLY A 31 -31.04 5.07 7.27
N VAL A 32 -30.32 5.27 8.37
CA VAL A 32 -28.88 4.94 8.45
C VAL A 32 -28.75 3.49 8.91
N SER A 33 -28.03 2.65 8.15
CA SER A 33 -27.75 1.28 8.57
C SER A 33 -26.85 1.27 9.81
N LYS A 34 -26.94 0.21 10.63
CA LYS A 34 -26.04 0.04 11.78
C LYS A 34 -24.58 0.05 11.33
N GLU A 35 -24.29 -0.54 10.18
CA GLU A 35 -22.97 -0.58 9.57
C GLU A 35 -22.48 0.82 9.21
N GLN A 36 -23.33 1.64 8.59
CA GLN A 36 -22.98 3.02 8.25
C GLN A 36 -22.69 3.87 9.50
N ALA A 37 -23.49 3.71 10.56
CA ALA A 37 -23.25 4.41 11.82
C ALA A 37 -21.89 4.05 12.44
N VAL A 38 -21.51 2.76 12.39
CA VAL A 38 -20.20 2.28 12.86
C VAL A 38 -19.07 2.81 11.99
N LEU A 39 -19.24 2.82 10.66
CA LEU A 39 -18.27 3.33 9.71
C LEU A 39 -18.02 4.83 9.93
N GLU A 40 -19.08 5.64 10.01
CA GLU A 40 -18.97 7.10 10.25
C GLU A 40 -18.32 7.43 11.60
N LYS A 41 -18.68 6.71 12.66
CA LYS A 41 -18.07 6.90 14.00
C LYS A 41 -16.56 6.64 14.01
N ASN A 42 -16.09 5.68 13.23
CA ASN A 42 -14.67 5.29 13.21
C ASN A 42 -13.87 5.91 12.06
N LYS A 43 -14.51 6.67 11.20
CA LYS A 43 -13.96 7.20 9.95
C LYS A 43 -12.67 8.00 10.15
N ASP A 44 -12.73 9.05 10.96
CA ASP A 44 -11.59 9.95 11.14
C ASP A 44 -10.40 9.25 11.77
N LYS A 45 -10.69 8.39 12.74
CA LYS A 45 -9.69 7.55 13.38
C LYS A 45 -9.04 6.61 12.38
N TYR A 46 -9.83 5.90 11.60
CA TYR A 46 -9.32 4.94 10.62
C TYR A 46 -8.54 5.65 9.51
N ASN A 47 -9.03 6.79 9.00
CA ASN A 47 -8.31 7.62 8.04
C ASN A 47 -6.95 8.12 8.56
N LYS A 48 -6.85 8.41 9.87
CA LYS A 48 -5.57 8.73 10.51
C LYS A 48 -4.59 7.55 10.42
N HIS A 49 -5.05 6.35 10.75
CA HIS A 49 -4.22 5.14 10.68
C HIS A 49 -3.86 4.73 9.26
N ILE A 50 -4.73 4.97 8.28
CA ILE A 50 -4.39 4.84 6.85
C ILE A 50 -3.18 5.73 6.50
N ARG A 51 -3.19 6.99 6.93
CA ARG A 51 -2.05 7.90 6.70
C ARG A 51 -0.76 7.41 7.37
N PHE A 52 -0.85 6.90 8.60
CA PHE A 52 0.30 6.31 9.29
C PHE A 52 0.84 5.09 8.54
N TYR A 53 -0.04 4.20 8.11
CA TYR A 53 0.32 3.02 7.34
C TYR A 53 1.05 3.39 6.03
N ASN A 54 0.53 4.36 5.29
CA ASN A 54 1.17 4.84 4.07
C ASN A 54 2.55 5.48 4.32
N ARG A 55 2.72 6.18 5.45
CA ARG A 55 4.04 6.71 5.84
C ARG A 55 5.04 5.60 6.10
N ILE A 56 4.62 4.54 6.79
CA ILE A 56 5.47 3.36 7.02
C ILE A 56 5.86 2.71 5.69
N LEU A 57 4.93 2.55 4.75
CA LEU A 57 5.25 2.00 3.44
C LEU A 57 6.26 2.83 2.66
N ASN A 58 6.18 4.16 2.74
CA ASN A 58 7.15 5.04 2.11
C ASN A 58 8.54 4.95 2.77
N ILE A 59 8.59 4.79 4.10
CA ILE A 59 9.84 4.55 4.83
C ILE A 59 10.44 3.21 4.39
N ASP A 60 9.63 2.13 4.36
CA ASP A 60 10.07 0.81 3.92
C ASP A 60 10.64 0.83 2.50
N LYS A 61 9.98 1.59 1.61
CA LYS A 61 10.45 1.77 0.23
C LYS A 61 11.81 2.48 0.16
N GLY A 62 11.98 3.54 0.93
CA GLY A 62 13.25 4.26 1.02
C GLY A 62 14.37 3.39 1.61
N LEU A 63 14.05 2.59 2.64
CA LEU A 63 14.99 1.62 3.22
C LEU A 63 15.37 0.54 2.21
N LEU A 64 14.39 0.03 1.43
CA LEU A 64 14.66 -0.96 0.39
C LEU A 64 15.67 -0.43 -0.63
N TYR A 65 15.42 0.72 -1.22
CA TYR A 65 16.31 1.32 -2.22
C TYR A 65 17.71 1.58 -1.64
N TYR A 66 17.76 2.15 -0.44
CA TYR A 66 19.05 2.37 0.20
C TYR A 66 19.84 1.07 0.38
N PHE A 67 19.21 -0.01 0.85
CA PHE A 67 19.90 -1.28 1.08
C PHE A 67 20.14 -2.11 -0.19
N GLU A 68 19.42 -1.87 -1.27
CA GLU A 68 19.77 -2.38 -2.60
C GLU A 68 21.13 -1.82 -3.05
N ASP A 69 21.35 -0.54 -2.83
CA ASP A 69 22.61 0.14 -3.17
C ASP A 69 23.72 -0.16 -2.14
N ALA A 70 23.48 0.11 -0.87
CA ALA A 70 24.48 0.08 0.19
C ALA A 70 24.79 -1.33 0.76
N GLY A 71 23.90 -2.30 0.50
CA GLY A 71 23.94 -3.63 1.10
C GLY A 71 23.39 -3.68 2.52
N MET A 72 23.17 -4.90 3.01
CA MET A 72 22.58 -5.18 4.34
C MET A 72 23.65 -5.58 5.38
N ASP A 73 24.90 -5.68 4.99
CA ASP A 73 25.99 -6.08 5.86
C ASP A 73 26.51 -4.88 6.66
N LYS A 74 27.12 -5.15 7.82
CA LYS A 74 27.87 -4.14 8.55
C LYS A 74 29.03 -3.54 7.72
N LYS A 75 29.48 -4.28 6.70
CA LYS A 75 30.42 -3.78 5.71
C LYS A 75 29.62 -3.07 4.62
N PHE A 76 29.62 -1.77 4.69
CA PHE A 76 29.08 -0.90 3.66
C PHE A 76 29.70 -1.24 2.29
N LYS A 77 28.88 -1.49 1.30
CA LYS A 77 29.36 -1.61 -0.08
C LYS A 77 29.73 -0.21 -0.56
N ASN A 78 31.02 0.05 -0.65
CA ASN A 78 31.50 1.25 -1.32
C ASN A 78 31.33 1.05 -2.82
N ILE A 79 30.24 1.58 -3.37
CA ILE A 79 29.96 1.52 -4.80
C ILE A 79 30.70 2.68 -5.45
N GLN A 80 31.90 2.40 -5.94
CA GLN A 80 32.66 3.36 -6.75
C GLN A 80 31.87 3.60 -8.04
N ASN A 81 31.49 4.83 -8.30
CA ASN A 81 30.79 5.36 -9.49
C ASN A 81 29.26 5.28 -9.53
N GLU A 82 28.55 4.88 -8.49
CA GLU A 82 27.09 4.93 -8.46
C GLU A 82 26.60 5.87 -7.34
N GLU A 83 25.52 6.61 -7.61
CA GLU A 83 24.90 7.47 -6.59
C GLU A 83 24.00 6.59 -5.70
N ILE A 84 24.28 6.54 -4.40
CA ILE A 84 23.42 5.83 -3.44
C ILE A 84 22.16 6.65 -3.19
N THR A 85 21.00 6.01 -3.32
CA THR A 85 19.70 6.61 -3.02
C THR A 85 19.41 6.50 -1.52
N ALA A 86 19.56 7.61 -0.79
CA ALA A 86 19.29 7.67 0.66
C ALA A 86 18.03 8.49 1.01
N ASP A 87 16.99 8.44 0.17
CA ASP A 87 15.73 9.15 0.42
C ASP A 87 14.76 8.30 1.24
N ILE A 88 15.06 8.16 2.54
CA ILE A 88 14.21 7.47 3.50
C ILE A 88 13.22 8.49 4.09
N ALA A 89 11.94 8.38 3.74
CA ALA A 89 10.90 9.38 3.98
C ALA A 89 10.39 9.42 5.44
N ILE A 90 11.28 9.57 6.42
CA ILE A 90 10.89 9.90 7.80
C ILE A 90 10.79 11.43 7.88
N ASP A 91 9.64 11.94 8.28
CA ASP A 91 9.43 13.38 8.44
C ASP A 91 8.95 13.74 9.86
N LYS A 92 9.28 14.96 10.27
CA LYS A 92 8.89 15.49 11.58
C LYS A 92 7.38 15.50 11.78
N ASN A 93 6.60 15.81 10.73
CA ASN A 93 5.14 15.86 10.83
C ASN A 93 4.55 14.48 11.18
N PHE A 94 5.12 13.38 10.66
CA PHE A 94 4.69 12.04 11.05
C PHE A 94 4.94 11.77 12.53
N ILE A 95 6.12 12.13 13.02
CA ILE A 95 6.48 12.00 14.43
C ILE A 95 5.55 12.84 15.31
N ASP A 96 5.32 14.11 14.94
CA ASP A 96 4.42 15.00 15.69
C ASP A 96 2.99 14.45 15.77
N LYS A 97 2.47 13.84 14.69
CA LYS A 97 1.16 13.18 14.71
C LYS A 97 1.10 11.94 15.61
N LEU A 98 2.20 11.21 15.75
CA LEU A 98 2.30 10.12 16.73
C LEU A 98 2.38 10.64 18.16
N LYS A 99 3.06 11.76 18.40
CA LYS A 99 3.08 12.45 19.70
C LYS A 99 1.69 12.95 20.09
N GLU A 100 1.01 13.67 19.19
CA GLU A 100 -0.38 14.11 19.40
C GLU A 100 -1.28 12.93 19.77
N LEU A 101 -1.11 11.78 19.08
CA LEU A 101 -1.85 10.57 19.41
C LEU A 101 -1.49 10.05 20.82
N SER A 102 -0.20 10.05 21.19
CA SER A 102 0.26 9.60 22.51
C SER A 102 -0.30 10.46 23.65
N GLU A 103 -0.29 11.78 23.48
CA GLU A 103 -0.70 12.78 24.48
C GLU A 103 -2.21 12.99 24.56
N SER A 104 -2.95 12.56 23.54
CA SER A 104 -4.41 12.68 23.51
C SER A 104 -5.05 12.00 24.73
N LYS A 105 -6.07 12.65 25.31
CA LYS A 105 -6.86 12.14 26.45
C LYS A 105 -7.85 11.02 26.05
N GLU A 106 -8.02 10.77 24.76
CA GLU A 106 -8.90 9.72 24.26
C GLU A 106 -8.41 8.32 24.66
N LYS A 107 -9.35 7.42 24.91
CA LYS A 107 -9.02 6.02 25.18
C LYS A 107 -8.31 5.38 23.98
N LYS A 108 -7.07 4.96 24.18
CA LYS A 108 -6.25 4.27 23.16
C LYS A 108 -6.72 2.83 22.99
N ASP A 109 -7.10 2.46 21.77
CA ASP A 109 -7.29 1.04 21.44
C ASP A 109 -5.95 0.37 21.08
N GLU A 110 -6.02 -0.89 20.64
CA GLU A 110 -4.83 -1.67 20.28
C GLU A 110 -4.06 -1.04 19.12
N LEU A 111 -4.78 -0.54 18.10
CA LEU A 111 -4.18 0.08 16.92
C LEU A 111 -3.43 1.38 17.29
N ASP A 112 -4.01 2.21 18.16
CA ASP A 112 -3.35 3.42 18.69
C ASP A 112 -2.07 3.07 19.45
N LYS A 113 -2.13 2.06 20.34
CA LYS A 113 -0.97 1.61 21.13
C LYS A 113 0.17 1.11 20.25
N LYS A 114 -0.14 0.37 19.18
CA LYS A 114 0.86 -0.10 18.21
C LYS A 114 1.46 1.04 17.40
N ALA A 115 0.65 2.04 17.03
CA ALA A 115 1.16 3.24 16.36
C ALA A 115 2.12 4.03 17.27
N ILE A 116 1.74 4.27 18.52
CA ILE A 116 2.57 4.98 19.50
C ILE A 116 3.89 4.25 19.75
N ALA A 117 3.89 2.93 19.75
CA ALA A 117 5.10 2.13 19.97
C ALA A 117 6.18 2.33 18.89
N MET A 118 5.85 2.92 17.75
CA MET A 118 6.82 3.28 16.70
C MET A 118 7.59 4.57 17.02
N LEU A 119 7.03 5.44 17.87
CA LEU A 119 7.55 6.78 18.13
C LEU A 119 9.02 6.80 18.53
N PRO A 120 9.48 6.02 19.56
CA PRO A 120 10.87 6.11 20.00
C PRO A 120 11.91 5.71 18.95
N VAL A 121 11.58 4.73 18.09
CA VAL A 121 12.49 4.30 17.04
C VAL A 121 12.52 5.28 15.87
N LEU A 122 11.39 5.88 15.52
CA LEU A 122 11.32 6.89 14.45
C LEU A 122 12.04 8.18 14.87
N GLU A 123 11.92 8.59 16.13
CA GLU A 123 12.68 9.74 16.69
C GLU A 123 14.20 9.49 16.64
N LYS A 124 14.62 8.26 16.86
CA LYS A 124 16.04 7.89 16.74
C LYS A 124 16.51 7.83 15.27
N MET A 125 15.66 7.36 14.36
CA MET A 125 16.00 7.23 12.94
C MET A 125 16.00 8.57 12.20
N LEU A 126 15.12 9.50 12.56
CA LEU A 126 14.98 10.79 11.86
C LEU A 126 16.31 11.55 11.67
N PRO A 127 17.10 11.84 12.73
CA PRO A 127 18.37 12.56 12.55
C PRO A 127 19.36 11.79 11.66
N ILE A 128 19.41 10.46 11.76
CA ILE A 128 20.28 9.62 10.94
C ILE A 128 19.89 9.74 9.46
N THR A 129 18.60 9.61 9.14
CA THR A 129 18.12 9.66 7.75
C THR A 129 18.22 11.06 7.14
N ASP A 130 18.02 12.12 7.93
CA ASP A 130 18.21 13.50 7.48
C ASP A 130 19.69 13.81 7.19
N GLU A 131 20.59 13.31 8.03
CA GLU A 131 22.02 13.44 7.81
C GLU A 131 22.47 12.64 6.59
N MET A 132 21.97 11.41 6.40
CA MET A 132 22.22 10.60 5.20
C MET A 132 21.75 11.33 3.94
N ARG A 133 20.53 11.86 3.93
CA ARG A 133 20.00 12.62 2.79
C ARG A 133 20.89 13.80 2.45
N THR A 134 21.32 14.58 3.46
CA THR A 134 22.18 15.74 3.28
C THR A 134 23.56 15.34 2.76
N TYR A 135 24.15 14.30 3.33
CA TYR A 135 25.45 13.78 2.97
C TYR A 135 25.53 13.32 1.51
N TYR A 136 24.56 12.50 1.07
CA TYR A 136 24.52 12.01 -0.30
C TYR A 136 24.14 13.09 -1.30
N LYS A 137 23.15 13.94 -0.99
CA LYS A 137 22.73 15.06 -1.84
C LYS A 137 23.87 16.04 -2.12
N ASN A 138 24.70 16.32 -1.13
CA ASN A 138 25.83 17.23 -1.24
C ASN A 138 27.12 16.54 -1.71
N LYS A 139 27.07 15.26 -2.09
CA LYS A 139 28.21 14.46 -2.57
C LYS A 139 29.41 14.50 -1.62
N GLN A 140 29.19 14.60 -0.32
CA GLN A 140 30.24 14.70 0.69
C GLN A 140 31.15 13.46 0.71
N TYR A 141 30.65 12.31 0.24
CA TYR A 141 31.39 11.07 0.10
C TYR A 141 32.64 11.18 -0.81
N LEU A 142 32.67 12.18 -1.71
CA LEU A 142 33.83 12.46 -2.55
C LEU A 142 34.97 13.08 -1.74
N GLN A 143 34.69 13.67 -0.58
CA GLN A 143 35.67 14.36 0.26
C GLN A 143 36.25 13.45 1.34
N ASP A 144 35.47 12.50 1.86
CA ASP A 144 35.84 11.65 3.00
C ASP A 144 35.99 10.16 2.65
N ASN A 145 35.94 9.85 1.34
CA ASN A 145 36.02 8.47 0.84
C ASN A 145 35.04 7.54 1.54
N TYR A 146 33.77 7.98 1.70
CA TYR A 146 32.67 7.24 2.33
C TYR A 146 32.84 6.92 3.84
N ALA A 147 33.78 7.56 4.56
CA ALA A 147 33.96 7.29 5.98
C ALA A 147 32.70 7.60 6.80
N LYS A 148 32.05 8.74 6.57
CA LYS A 148 30.79 9.12 7.22
C LYS A 148 29.62 8.24 6.76
N ALA A 149 29.61 7.81 5.50
CA ALA A 149 28.58 6.87 4.99
C ALA A 149 28.61 5.56 5.78
N GLN A 150 29.79 5.01 6.04
CA GLN A 150 29.99 3.80 6.84
C GLN A 150 29.43 3.95 8.28
N ASP A 151 29.67 5.10 8.91
CA ASP A 151 29.16 5.40 10.25
C ASP A 151 27.62 5.51 10.26
N LEU A 152 27.04 6.31 9.35
CA LEU A 152 25.59 6.47 9.21
C LEU A 152 24.88 5.16 8.89
N HIS A 153 25.48 4.34 8.03
CA HIS A 153 24.97 2.99 7.72
C HIS A 153 24.92 2.11 8.97
N THR A 154 25.99 2.12 9.77
CA THR A 154 26.07 1.37 11.02
C THR A 154 25.00 1.83 12.03
N GLN A 155 24.81 3.14 12.16
CA GLN A 155 23.79 3.72 13.03
C GLN A 155 22.37 3.33 12.56
N LEU A 156 22.09 3.37 11.25
CA LEU A 156 20.81 2.95 10.68
C LEU A 156 20.53 1.47 10.95
N LEU A 157 21.51 0.59 10.68
CA LEU A 157 21.40 -0.84 10.97
C LEU A 157 21.06 -1.12 12.44
N ALA A 158 21.65 -0.36 13.38
CA ALA A 158 21.40 -0.51 14.81
C ALA A 158 19.93 -0.19 15.22
N THR A 159 19.18 0.52 14.37
CA THR A 159 17.75 0.82 14.61
C THR A 159 16.81 -0.14 13.92
N LEU A 160 17.28 -0.85 12.89
CA LEU A 160 16.45 -1.57 11.92
C LEU A 160 15.63 -2.72 12.54
N ASP A 161 16.24 -3.52 13.41
CA ASP A 161 15.54 -4.64 14.06
C ASP A 161 14.35 -4.14 14.89
N LYS A 162 14.54 -3.07 15.65
CA LYS A 162 13.46 -2.47 16.44
C LYS A 162 12.38 -1.86 15.56
N TYR A 163 12.78 -1.14 14.50
CA TYR A 163 11.86 -0.60 13.52
C TYR A 163 10.99 -1.71 12.90
N ASN A 164 11.62 -2.77 12.40
CA ASN A 164 10.90 -3.91 11.80
C ASN A 164 9.94 -4.58 12.79
N GLN A 165 10.34 -4.76 14.04
CA GLN A 165 9.49 -5.36 15.07
C GLN A 165 8.22 -4.54 15.32
N VAL A 166 8.35 -3.21 15.55
CA VAL A 166 7.20 -2.36 15.90
C VAL A 166 6.31 -2.10 14.70
N THR A 167 6.87 -1.88 13.51
CA THR A 167 6.09 -1.66 12.28
C THR A 167 5.35 -2.93 11.84
N LYS A 168 5.97 -4.11 11.95
CA LYS A 168 5.30 -5.38 11.70
C LYS A 168 4.09 -5.55 12.63
N SER A 169 4.28 -5.33 13.93
CA SER A 169 3.20 -5.45 14.91
C SER A 169 2.05 -4.45 14.64
N TYR A 170 2.36 -3.23 14.21
CA TYR A 170 1.35 -2.25 13.80
C TYR A 170 0.61 -2.68 12.54
N LYS A 171 1.34 -3.13 11.51
CA LYS A 171 0.76 -3.58 10.24
C LYS A 171 -0.22 -4.73 10.45
N GLU A 172 0.14 -5.74 11.24
CA GLU A 172 -0.73 -6.89 11.55
C GLU A 172 -2.08 -6.46 12.18
N VAL A 173 -2.05 -5.54 13.14
CA VAL A 173 -3.29 -5.02 13.77
C VAL A 173 -4.08 -4.15 12.80
N PHE A 174 -3.40 -3.33 12.01
CA PHE A 174 -4.04 -2.48 11.00
C PHE A 174 -4.74 -3.33 9.91
N GLU A 175 -4.09 -4.39 9.42
CA GLU A 175 -4.64 -5.32 8.43
C GLU A 175 -5.91 -6.00 8.93
N LYS A 176 -5.87 -6.52 10.14
CA LYS A 176 -7.05 -7.11 10.77
C LYS A 176 -8.21 -6.09 10.86
N LYS A 177 -7.90 -4.86 11.28
CA LYS A 177 -8.90 -3.79 11.37
C LYS A 177 -9.44 -3.38 10.01
N SER A 178 -8.58 -3.32 9.01
CA SER A 178 -8.96 -3.07 7.62
C SER A 178 -9.94 -4.12 7.09
N ASP A 179 -9.67 -5.40 7.33
CA ASP A 179 -10.56 -6.48 6.90
C ASP A 179 -11.94 -6.42 7.60
N GLU A 180 -12.00 -6.01 8.87
CA GLU A 180 -13.28 -5.77 9.56
C GLU A 180 -14.07 -4.64 8.89
N ILE A 181 -13.40 -3.53 8.57
CA ILE A 181 -14.01 -2.38 7.93
C ILE A 181 -14.49 -2.70 6.51
N LYS A 182 -13.68 -3.42 5.73
CA LYS A 182 -14.07 -3.91 4.40
C LYS A 182 -15.36 -4.73 4.44
N LYS A 183 -15.48 -5.63 5.40
CA LYS A 183 -16.72 -6.44 5.60
C LYS A 183 -17.94 -5.57 5.91
N LEU A 184 -17.77 -4.52 6.71
CA LEU A 184 -18.85 -3.57 6.99
C LEU A 184 -19.24 -2.76 5.75
N MET A 185 -18.26 -2.33 4.94
CA MET A 185 -18.51 -1.59 3.70
C MET A 185 -19.27 -2.43 2.68
N ILE A 186 -18.87 -3.68 2.49
CA ILE A 186 -19.57 -4.63 1.59
C ILE A 186 -21.04 -4.74 2.00
N LYS A 187 -21.34 -4.94 3.28
CA LYS A 187 -22.71 -5.04 3.80
C LYS A 187 -23.49 -3.73 3.62
N ASP A 188 -22.84 -2.58 3.82
CA ASP A 188 -23.48 -1.28 3.66
C ASP A 188 -23.80 -0.96 2.20
N TYR A 189 -22.89 -1.25 1.26
CA TYR A 189 -23.15 -1.07 -0.17
C TYR A 189 -24.30 -1.95 -0.66
N ASP A 190 -24.35 -3.20 -0.22
CA ASP A 190 -25.45 -4.13 -0.58
C ASP A 190 -26.79 -3.65 -0.04
N LYS A 191 -26.87 -3.29 1.25
CA LYS A 191 -28.08 -2.75 1.87
C LYS A 191 -28.61 -1.49 1.19
N ARG A 192 -27.70 -0.58 0.80
CA ARG A 192 -28.04 0.66 0.10
C ARG A 192 -28.28 0.46 -1.41
N LYS A 193 -28.17 -0.77 -1.90
CA LYS A 193 -28.31 -1.09 -3.33
C LYS A 193 -27.36 -0.26 -4.21
N GLN A 194 -26.13 -0.04 -3.74
CA GLN A 194 -25.09 0.64 -4.48
C GLN A 194 -24.28 -0.37 -5.31
N TYR A 195 -24.95 -0.96 -6.28
CA TYR A 195 -24.44 -2.13 -7.02
C TYR A 195 -23.19 -1.84 -7.84
N ILE A 196 -23.02 -0.61 -8.36
CA ILE A 196 -21.80 -0.23 -9.10
C ILE A 196 -20.61 -0.14 -8.15
N THR A 197 -20.77 0.61 -7.06
CA THR A 197 -19.73 0.77 -6.03
C THR A 197 -19.40 -0.60 -5.40
N TYR A 198 -20.41 -1.42 -5.13
CA TYR A 198 -20.25 -2.78 -4.61
C TYR A 198 -19.42 -3.65 -5.56
N ASN A 199 -19.79 -3.73 -6.85
CA ASN A 199 -19.09 -4.58 -7.81
C ASN A 199 -17.66 -4.09 -8.09
N GLN A 200 -17.45 -2.77 -8.15
CA GLN A 200 -16.12 -2.18 -8.24
C GLN A 200 -15.25 -2.58 -7.05
N PHE A 201 -15.81 -2.51 -5.84
CA PHE A 201 -15.12 -2.88 -4.62
C PHE A 201 -14.80 -4.38 -4.59
N MET A 202 -15.72 -5.24 -5.01
CA MET A 202 -15.49 -6.68 -5.09
C MET A 202 -14.37 -7.05 -6.06
N PHE A 203 -14.25 -6.35 -7.21
CA PHE A 203 -13.11 -6.53 -8.10
C PHE A 203 -11.78 -6.21 -7.42
N ILE A 204 -11.74 -5.13 -6.66
CA ILE A 204 -10.55 -4.72 -5.89
C ILE A 204 -10.21 -5.76 -4.82
N GLU A 205 -11.21 -6.27 -4.10
CA GLU A 205 -11.00 -7.30 -3.08
C GLU A 205 -10.42 -8.59 -3.66
N GLU A 206 -10.91 -9.05 -4.81
CA GLU A 206 -10.34 -10.22 -5.47
C GLU A 206 -8.92 -9.95 -6.00
N GLY A 207 -8.63 -8.73 -6.46
CA GLY A 207 -7.27 -8.28 -6.78
C GLY A 207 -6.34 -8.30 -5.56
N ASP A 208 -6.81 -7.82 -4.41
CA ASP A 208 -6.07 -7.83 -3.14
C ASP A 208 -5.70 -9.25 -2.69
N GLN A 209 -6.55 -10.25 -2.97
CA GLN A 209 -6.24 -11.65 -2.70
C GLN A 209 -5.05 -12.16 -3.52
N ILE A 210 -4.88 -11.69 -4.76
CA ILE A 210 -3.71 -12.03 -5.60
C ILE A 210 -2.45 -11.42 -4.98
N ILE A 211 -2.50 -10.15 -4.59
CA ILE A 211 -1.38 -9.47 -3.93
C ILE A 211 -0.99 -10.17 -2.61
N LYS A 212 -1.99 -10.48 -1.78
CA LYS A 212 -1.77 -11.23 -0.53
C LYS A 212 -1.13 -12.60 -0.78
N GLU A 213 -1.50 -13.28 -1.87
CA GLU A 213 -0.91 -14.58 -2.19
C GLU A 213 0.52 -14.46 -2.72
N ILE A 214 0.85 -13.42 -3.52
CA ILE A 214 2.23 -13.11 -3.92
C ILE A 214 3.10 -12.94 -2.67
N HIS A 215 2.64 -12.15 -1.71
CA HIS A 215 3.35 -11.90 -0.46
C HIS A 215 3.47 -13.15 0.41
N LYS A 216 2.39 -13.94 0.52
CA LYS A 216 2.38 -15.17 1.30
C LYS A 216 3.39 -16.18 0.80
N GLN A 217 3.59 -16.24 -0.51
CA GLN A 217 4.58 -17.12 -1.12
C GLN A 217 5.99 -16.48 -1.13
N GLY A 218 6.13 -15.21 -0.73
CA GLY A 218 7.39 -14.48 -0.70
C GLY A 218 8.03 -14.35 -2.07
N LEU A 219 7.20 -14.05 -3.10
CA LEU A 219 7.66 -13.98 -4.49
C LEU A 219 8.19 -12.59 -4.82
N ASP A 220 9.34 -12.55 -5.48
CA ASP A 220 9.94 -11.37 -6.10
C ASP A 220 10.45 -11.71 -7.52
N ALA A 221 10.91 -10.71 -8.26
CA ALA A 221 11.42 -10.89 -9.62
C ALA A 221 12.52 -11.95 -9.74
N SER A 222 13.26 -12.24 -8.67
CA SER A 222 14.38 -13.17 -8.69
C SER A 222 13.97 -14.65 -8.66
N ASP A 223 12.77 -14.97 -8.13
CA ASP A 223 12.43 -16.34 -7.82
C ASP A 223 10.97 -16.76 -8.09
N PHE A 224 10.09 -15.84 -8.51
CA PHE A 224 8.66 -16.11 -8.67
C PHE A 224 8.36 -17.29 -9.61
N THR A 225 9.16 -17.50 -10.65
CA THR A 225 8.97 -18.60 -11.62
C THR A 225 9.38 -19.96 -11.06
N ALA A 226 10.23 -19.96 -10.04
CA ALA A 226 10.66 -21.18 -9.36
C ALA A 226 9.75 -21.58 -8.20
N LYS A 227 9.22 -20.60 -7.46
CA LYS A 227 8.44 -20.80 -6.23
C LYS A 227 6.94 -20.64 -6.43
N GLY A 228 6.52 -19.89 -7.44
CA GLY A 228 5.12 -19.50 -7.65
C GLY A 228 4.21 -20.69 -7.96
N ASN A 229 3.04 -20.72 -7.30
CA ASN A 229 2.01 -21.72 -7.55
C ASN A 229 0.99 -21.21 -8.57
N ALA A 230 1.25 -21.42 -9.87
CA ALA A 230 0.39 -21.00 -10.97
C ALA A 230 -1.08 -21.44 -10.80
N LYS A 231 -1.33 -22.70 -10.38
CA LYS A 231 -2.69 -23.23 -10.19
C LYS A 231 -3.49 -22.41 -9.17
N LYS A 232 -2.81 -21.93 -8.12
CA LYS A 232 -3.46 -21.10 -7.10
C LYS A 232 -3.77 -19.70 -7.64
N PHE A 233 -2.85 -19.09 -8.36
CA PHE A 233 -3.06 -17.78 -8.98
C PHE A 233 -4.16 -17.82 -10.04
N LYS A 234 -4.25 -18.87 -10.88
CA LYS A 234 -5.35 -19.05 -11.83
C LYS A 234 -6.73 -19.02 -11.15
N LYS A 235 -6.87 -19.70 -10.01
CA LYS A 235 -8.15 -19.68 -9.27
C LYS A 235 -8.50 -18.28 -8.73
N LEU A 236 -7.50 -17.50 -8.37
CA LEU A 236 -7.70 -16.11 -7.92
C LEU A 236 -8.02 -15.19 -9.11
N GLU A 237 -7.32 -15.34 -10.23
CA GLU A 237 -7.59 -14.63 -11.49
C GLU A 237 -9.03 -14.86 -11.96
N GLU A 238 -9.51 -16.11 -12.00
CA GLU A 238 -10.90 -16.42 -12.37
C GLU A 238 -11.94 -15.70 -11.50
N LYS A 239 -11.68 -15.55 -10.19
CA LYS A 239 -12.58 -14.81 -9.29
C LYS A 239 -12.53 -13.32 -9.59
N MET A 240 -11.33 -12.76 -9.77
CA MET A 240 -11.13 -11.36 -10.12
C MET A 240 -11.83 -11.02 -11.45
N ASP A 241 -11.70 -11.86 -12.46
CA ASP A 241 -12.34 -11.67 -13.77
C ASP A 241 -13.85 -11.72 -13.67
N LYS A 242 -14.40 -12.67 -12.92
CA LYS A 242 -15.85 -12.73 -12.65
C LYS A 242 -16.36 -11.46 -11.97
N ALA A 243 -15.60 -10.92 -11.02
CA ALA A 243 -15.94 -9.68 -10.34
C ALA A 243 -15.87 -8.47 -11.31
N PHE A 244 -14.84 -8.42 -12.17
CA PHE A 244 -14.69 -7.39 -13.19
C PHE A 244 -15.86 -7.38 -14.18
N ILE A 245 -16.25 -8.54 -14.71
CA ILE A 245 -17.40 -8.68 -15.63
C ILE A 245 -18.70 -8.17 -14.97
N LYS A 246 -18.92 -8.48 -13.69
CA LYS A 246 -20.08 -7.96 -12.95
C LYS A 246 -20.03 -6.44 -12.83
N PHE A 247 -18.84 -5.88 -12.56
CA PHE A 247 -18.64 -4.44 -12.50
C PHE A 247 -18.94 -3.80 -13.88
N GLU A 248 -18.33 -4.28 -14.97
CA GLU A 248 -18.59 -3.76 -16.33
C GLU A 248 -20.07 -3.83 -16.71
N LYS A 249 -20.76 -4.89 -16.33
CA LYS A 249 -22.21 -5.00 -16.55
C LYS A 249 -22.98 -3.95 -15.74
N SER A 250 -22.56 -3.67 -14.51
CA SER A 250 -23.29 -2.74 -13.63
C SER A 250 -23.19 -1.28 -14.11
N ILE A 251 -22.07 -0.85 -14.68
CA ILE A 251 -21.89 0.52 -15.20
C ILE A 251 -22.66 0.80 -16.51
N LYS A 252 -23.14 -0.23 -17.20
CA LYS A 252 -24.02 -0.06 -18.39
C LYS A 252 -25.43 0.38 -17.99
N ASN A 253 -25.81 0.26 -16.74
CA ASN A 253 -27.11 0.69 -16.23
C ASN A 253 -27.09 2.19 -15.89
N THR A 254 -27.49 3.04 -16.83
CA THR A 254 -27.49 4.50 -16.68
C THR A 254 -28.34 5.00 -15.52
N LYS A 255 -29.50 4.32 -15.25
CA LYS A 255 -30.35 4.64 -14.10
C LYS A 255 -29.62 4.38 -12.78
N GLN A 256 -28.86 3.30 -12.70
CA GLN A 256 -28.08 2.96 -11.51
C GLN A 256 -26.89 3.91 -11.35
N LEU A 257 -26.22 4.32 -12.45
CA LEU A 257 -25.17 5.36 -12.42
C LEU A 257 -25.68 6.63 -11.77
N GLY A 258 -26.80 7.19 -12.28
CA GLY A 258 -27.40 8.41 -11.71
C GLY A 258 -27.80 8.26 -10.25
N LYS A 259 -28.38 7.09 -9.87
CA LYS A 259 -28.74 6.79 -8.48
C LYS A 259 -27.52 6.79 -7.53
N GLU A 260 -26.37 6.34 -8.01
CA GLU A 260 -25.13 6.31 -7.24
C GLU A 260 -24.29 7.59 -7.38
N GLY A 261 -24.76 8.58 -8.15
CA GLY A 261 -24.08 9.89 -8.33
C GLY A 261 -22.94 9.85 -9.33
N TYR A 262 -22.93 8.89 -10.26
CA TYR A 262 -21.98 8.80 -11.36
C TYR A 262 -22.59 9.27 -12.68
N ASN A 263 -21.76 9.80 -13.58
CA ASN A 263 -22.12 10.04 -14.97
C ASN A 263 -21.62 8.92 -15.87
N PRO A 264 -22.20 8.75 -17.08
CA PRO A 264 -21.60 7.92 -18.11
C PRO A 264 -20.15 8.35 -18.38
N GLY A 265 -19.25 7.38 -18.41
CA GLY A 265 -17.82 7.64 -18.67
C GLY A 265 -16.96 7.91 -17.41
N ASP A 266 -17.54 8.18 -16.25
CA ASP A 266 -16.76 8.41 -15.02
C ASP A 266 -15.79 7.26 -14.67
N HIS A 267 -16.13 6.03 -15.08
CA HIS A 267 -15.36 4.82 -14.80
C HIS A 267 -14.32 4.45 -15.87
N SER A 268 -14.16 5.23 -16.96
CA SER A 268 -13.28 4.88 -18.09
C SER A 268 -11.82 4.68 -17.67
N GLU A 269 -11.27 5.59 -16.88
CA GLU A 269 -9.91 5.50 -16.34
C GLU A 269 -9.74 4.27 -15.44
N PHE A 270 -10.73 4.02 -14.57
CA PHE A 270 -10.71 2.84 -13.72
C PHE A 270 -10.69 1.54 -14.55
N ILE A 271 -11.51 1.43 -15.59
CA ILE A 271 -11.56 0.27 -16.49
C ILE A 271 -10.20 0.08 -17.17
N GLN A 272 -9.57 1.16 -17.65
CA GLN A 272 -8.26 1.08 -18.28
C GLN A 272 -7.20 0.53 -17.32
N LYS A 273 -7.15 1.04 -16.08
CA LYS A 273 -6.20 0.56 -15.06
C LYS A 273 -6.51 -0.87 -14.63
N ALA A 274 -7.80 -1.21 -14.48
CA ALA A 274 -8.24 -2.56 -14.14
C ALA A 274 -7.83 -3.57 -15.23
N ASN A 275 -8.01 -3.24 -16.51
CA ASN A 275 -7.58 -4.10 -17.61
C ASN A 275 -6.06 -4.30 -17.63
N LYS A 276 -5.28 -3.23 -17.39
CA LYS A 276 -3.82 -3.32 -17.31
C LYS A 276 -3.37 -4.22 -16.14
N PHE A 277 -4.04 -4.11 -15.00
CA PHE A 277 -3.78 -4.99 -13.85
C PHE A 277 -4.11 -6.45 -14.18
N ARG A 278 -5.27 -6.73 -14.77
CA ARG A 278 -5.68 -8.08 -15.18
C ARG A 278 -4.69 -8.69 -16.17
N GLN A 279 -4.23 -7.90 -17.15
CA GLN A 279 -3.19 -8.31 -18.09
C GLN A 279 -1.89 -8.67 -17.37
N SER A 280 -1.43 -7.83 -16.44
CA SER A 280 -0.20 -8.11 -15.68
C SER A 280 -0.30 -9.40 -14.85
N VAL A 281 -1.46 -9.69 -14.26
CA VAL A 281 -1.72 -10.96 -13.54
C VAL A 281 -1.68 -12.15 -14.50
N ASN A 282 -2.31 -12.05 -15.67
CA ASN A 282 -2.30 -13.11 -16.67
C ASN A 282 -0.87 -13.42 -17.13
N VAL A 283 -0.07 -12.40 -17.48
CA VAL A 283 1.33 -12.57 -17.89
C VAL A 283 2.17 -13.16 -16.75
N PHE A 284 1.97 -12.70 -15.51
CA PHE A 284 2.63 -13.26 -14.33
C PHE A 284 2.38 -14.77 -14.19
N ILE A 285 1.14 -15.21 -14.34
CA ILE A 285 0.78 -16.64 -14.27
C ILE A 285 1.42 -17.43 -15.41
N GLN A 286 1.39 -16.90 -16.64
CA GLN A 286 2.00 -17.54 -17.80
C GLN A 286 3.52 -17.70 -17.62
N ARG A 287 4.20 -16.70 -17.08
CA ARG A 287 5.65 -16.76 -16.80
C ARG A 287 5.98 -17.82 -15.76
N ILE A 288 5.17 -17.97 -14.71
CA ILE A 288 5.33 -19.05 -13.74
C ILE A 288 5.20 -20.41 -14.42
N GLU A 289 4.20 -20.61 -15.28
CA GLU A 289 3.96 -21.88 -15.99
C GLU A 289 5.08 -22.23 -16.96
N LYS A 290 5.55 -21.25 -17.72
CA LYS A 290 6.63 -21.41 -18.69
C LYS A 290 8.02 -21.35 -18.05
N LYS A 291 8.12 -21.07 -16.76
CA LYS A 291 9.38 -20.82 -16.03
C LYS A 291 10.22 -19.70 -16.67
N GLU A 292 9.55 -18.68 -17.19
CA GLU A 292 10.16 -17.55 -17.88
C GLU A 292 10.65 -16.52 -16.86
N LYS A 293 11.96 -16.50 -16.60
CA LYS A 293 12.60 -15.66 -15.60
C LYS A 293 12.49 -14.16 -15.94
N ALA A 294 12.54 -13.32 -14.93
CA ALA A 294 12.73 -11.89 -15.13
C ALA A 294 14.12 -11.57 -15.73
N SER A 295 14.23 -10.43 -16.37
CA SER A 295 15.49 -9.91 -16.89
C SER A 295 16.51 -9.69 -15.76
N HIS A 296 17.79 -9.67 -16.11
CA HIS A 296 18.84 -9.39 -15.12
C HIS A 296 18.63 -8.02 -14.44
N SER A 297 18.23 -7.01 -15.21
CA SER A 297 17.95 -5.67 -14.68
C SER A 297 16.84 -5.69 -13.63
N SER A 298 15.75 -6.43 -13.87
CA SER A 298 14.63 -6.53 -12.92
C SER A 298 14.97 -7.38 -11.68
N VAL A 299 15.92 -8.30 -11.78
CA VAL A 299 16.41 -9.06 -10.61
C VAL A 299 17.32 -8.18 -9.72
N SER A 300 18.06 -7.24 -10.31
CA SER A 300 19.02 -6.39 -9.62
C SER A 300 18.42 -5.08 -9.09
N ASP A 301 17.34 -4.58 -9.71
CA ASP A 301 16.76 -3.29 -9.40
C ASP A 301 15.21 -3.36 -9.41
N SER A 302 14.62 -2.97 -8.29
CA SER A 302 13.17 -2.99 -8.09
C SER A 302 12.41 -2.01 -9.01
N PHE A 303 13.04 -0.94 -9.49
CA PHE A 303 12.43 -0.02 -10.45
C PHE A 303 12.17 -0.73 -11.79
N PHE A 304 13.17 -1.45 -12.31
CA PHE A 304 12.99 -2.24 -13.53
C PHE A 304 11.98 -3.37 -13.32
N ALA A 305 11.99 -4.02 -12.15
CA ALA A 305 11.00 -5.04 -11.82
C ALA A 305 9.55 -4.52 -11.89
N GLN A 306 9.29 -3.29 -11.43
CA GLN A 306 7.96 -2.68 -11.51
C GLN A 306 7.51 -2.39 -12.96
N THR A 307 8.43 -2.25 -13.89
CA THR A 307 8.15 -1.95 -15.31
C THR A 307 8.12 -3.19 -16.21
N GLU A 308 8.80 -4.28 -15.83
CA GLU A 308 8.80 -5.52 -16.59
C GLU A 308 7.49 -6.29 -16.40
N GLU A 309 6.76 -6.51 -17.50
CA GLU A 309 5.44 -7.12 -17.47
C GLU A 309 5.47 -8.53 -16.87
N GLY A 310 4.55 -8.79 -15.95
CA GLY A 310 4.37 -10.09 -15.33
C GLY A 310 5.39 -10.44 -14.24
N THR A 311 6.16 -9.50 -13.72
CA THR A 311 6.87 -9.68 -12.44
C THR A 311 5.91 -9.44 -11.26
N PRO A 312 6.16 -9.98 -10.06
CA PRO A 312 5.38 -9.67 -8.87
C PRO A 312 5.27 -8.16 -8.59
N GLU A 313 6.37 -7.42 -8.77
CA GLU A 313 6.45 -5.98 -8.58
C GLU A 313 5.60 -5.21 -9.60
N ASN A 314 5.55 -5.67 -10.86
CA ASN A 314 4.70 -5.09 -11.90
C ASN A 314 3.21 -5.32 -11.62
N VAL A 315 2.83 -6.51 -11.18
CA VAL A 315 1.47 -6.82 -10.75
C VAL A 315 1.04 -5.88 -9.62
N LEU A 316 1.91 -5.70 -8.62
CA LEU A 316 1.67 -4.79 -7.50
C LEU A 316 1.55 -3.32 -7.95
N ALA A 317 2.45 -2.86 -8.82
CA ALA A 317 2.42 -1.49 -9.34
C ALA A 317 1.11 -1.20 -10.09
N ASN A 318 0.65 -2.14 -10.95
CA ASN A 318 -0.61 -1.99 -11.66
C ASN A 318 -1.83 -2.03 -10.73
N PHE A 319 -1.81 -2.86 -9.67
CA PHE A 319 -2.86 -2.87 -8.66
C PHE A 319 -2.97 -1.52 -7.93
N ASN A 320 -1.85 -0.87 -7.64
CA ASN A 320 -1.83 0.45 -7.02
C ASN A 320 -2.48 1.53 -7.87
N GLU A 321 -2.29 1.48 -9.19
CA GLU A 321 -2.97 2.39 -10.09
C GLU A 321 -4.50 2.16 -10.08
N VAL A 322 -4.97 0.92 -9.96
CA VAL A 322 -6.41 0.62 -9.76
C VAL A 322 -6.93 1.26 -8.48
N ILE A 323 -6.22 1.11 -7.36
CA ILE A 323 -6.60 1.69 -6.07
C ILE A 323 -6.65 3.21 -6.14
N LYS A 324 -5.66 3.83 -6.76
CA LYS A 324 -5.59 5.28 -6.96
C LYS A 324 -6.79 5.81 -7.73
N GLU A 325 -7.19 5.15 -8.82
CA GLU A 325 -8.37 5.54 -9.59
C GLU A 325 -9.67 5.30 -8.82
N HIS A 326 -9.79 4.20 -8.09
CA HIS A 326 -10.93 3.99 -7.19
C HIS A 326 -11.09 5.14 -6.19
N ASN A 327 -10.02 5.53 -5.54
CA ASN A 327 -10.03 6.63 -4.57
C ASN A 327 -10.42 7.97 -5.23
N LYS A 328 -9.96 8.26 -6.46
CA LYS A 328 -10.37 9.44 -7.22
C LYS A 328 -11.86 9.43 -7.52
N LEU A 329 -12.44 8.29 -7.90
CA LEU A 329 -13.87 8.15 -8.16
C LEU A 329 -14.70 8.42 -6.91
N LEU A 330 -14.29 7.85 -5.77
CA LEU A 330 -14.94 8.14 -4.49
C LEU A 330 -14.86 9.63 -4.12
N ALA A 331 -13.72 10.29 -4.38
CA ALA A 331 -13.54 11.72 -4.14
C ALA A 331 -14.43 12.60 -5.03
N LYS A 332 -14.66 12.23 -6.28
CA LYS A 332 -15.58 12.94 -7.19
C LYS A 332 -17.03 12.85 -6.70
N LYS A 333 -17.43 11.70 -6.18
CA LYS A 333 -18.79 11.44 -5.67
C LYS A 333 -19.14 12.31 -4.47
N THR A 334 -18.16 12.72 -3.68
CA THR A 334 -18.38 13.54 -2.47
C THR A 334 -18.48 15.03 -2.75
N LYS A 335 -18.09 15.51 -3.94
CA LYS A 335 -18.12 16.91 -4.32
C LYS A 335 -19.44 17.33 -5.01
N LYS A 336 -20.31 16.38 -5.32
CA LYS A 336 -21.66 16.59 -5.87
C LYS A 336 -22.71 16.40 -4.77
#